data_1d4384aecc139d15fe9870aa9a2417f0
#
_entry.id   1d4384aecc139d15fe9870aa9a2417f0
#
_cell.length_a   1.000
_cell.length_b   1.000
_cell.length_c   1.000
_cell.angle_alpha   90.00
_cell.angle_beta   90.00
_cell.angle_gamma   90.00
#
_symmetry.space_group_name_H-M   'P 1'
#
loop_
_entity.id
_entity.type
_entity.pdbx_description
1 polymer ?
#
loop_
_entity_poly.entity_id
_entity_poly.type
_entity_poly.pdbx_seq_one_letter_code
_entity_poly.pdbx_strand_id
1 'polypeptide(L)'
;MTNGNGTPPEAAPPPQLNVLAQYTKDLSFENPNAPASLAPQQQQPAINIQINVSANNIAENEYEVTLSVEGKAENGGKLMFSFELSYAGVFRILNVPPENLHPLIMIECPRLLFPFAREIIATSVRDGGFPPLMLDPVDFVGLYRQNMERQAAAQAAAAQAKPS
;
A
#
# COMPACT_ATOMS: atom_id res chain seq x y z
N MET A 1 -34.53 18.12 48.69
CA MET A 1 -33.15 17.79 48.27
C MET A 1 -33.21 16.55 47.40
N THR A 2 -33.28 16.74 46.13
CA THR A 2 -33.30 15.66 45.13
C THR A 2 -31.86 15.43 44.64
N ASN A 3 -31.25 14.33 45.11
CA ASN A 3 -29.98 13.84 44.58
C ASN A 3 -30.22 13.34 43.18
N GLY A 4 -29.90 14.15 42.20
CA GLY A 4 -29.81 13.73 40.81
C GLY A 4 -28.57 12.86 40.62
N ASN A 5 -28.76 11.54 40.70
CA ASN A 5 -27.76 10.56 40.36
C ASN A 5 -27.74 10.46 38.82
N GLY A 6 -27.11 11.45 38.18
CA GLY A 6 -26.83 11.41 36.75
C GLY A 6 -25.77 10.33 36.51
N THR A 7 -26.18 9.24 35.89
CA THR A 7 -25.26 8.25 35.35
C THR A 7 -24.26 9.01 34.43
N PRO A 8 -22.94 8.86 34.64
CA PRO A 8 -21.98 9.47 33.73
C PRO A 8 -22.31 9.05 32.28
N PRO A 9 -22.18 9.93 31.31
CA PRO A 9 -22.42 9.56 29.91
C PRO A 9 -21.52 8.36 29.58
N GLU A 10 -22.12 7.33 29.06
CA GLU A 10 -21.41 6.11 28.62
C GLU A 10 -20.38 6.53 27.59
N ALA A 11 -19.10 6.25 27.84
CA ALA A 11 -18.03 6.56 26.93
C ALA A 11 -18.26 5.85 25.61
N ALA A 12 -18.05 6.55 24.47
CA ALA A 12 -18.14 5.95 23.14
C ALA A 12 -17.22 4.72 23.07
N PRO A 13 -17.64 3.62 22.43
CA PRO A 13 -16.78 2.43 22.30
C PRO A 13 -15.49 2.78 21.55
N PRO A 14 -14.34 2.19 21.93
CA PRO A 14 -13.06 2.50 21.29
C PRO A 14 -13.05 2.08 19.81
N PRO A 15 -12.29 2.78 18.96
CA PRO A 15 -12.09 2.36 17.58
C PRO A 15 -11.52 0.94 17.50
N GLN A 16 -11.99 0.16 16.52
CA GLN A 16 -11.53 -1.20 16.28
C GLN A 16 -11.13 -1.35 14.82
N LEU A 17 -9.97 -1.98 14.61
CA LEU A 17 -9.51 -2.40 13.30
C LEU A 17 -9.11 -3.86 13.39
N ASN A 18 -9.82 -4.71 12.65
CA ASN A 18 -9.58 -6.15 12.62
C ASN A 18 -9.19 -6.57 11.21
N VAL A 19 -8.17 -7.39 11.11
CA VAL A 19 -7.75 -8.01 9.85
C VAL A 19 -8.52 -9.31 9.69
N LEU A 20 -9.39 -9.39 8.69
CA LEU A 20 -10.21 -10.58 8.44
C LEU A 20 -9.51 -11.56 7.51
N ALA A 21 -8.75 -11.05 6.54
CA ALA A 21 -8.00 -11.86 5.59
C ALA A 21 -6.84 -11.05 5.02
N GLN A 22 -5.78 -11.76 4.63
CA GLN A 22 -4.68 -11.20 3.84
C GLN A 22 -4.32 -12.20 2.73
N TYR A 23 -4.02 -11.69 1.55
CA TYR A 23 -3.75 -12.55 0.40
C TYR A 23 -2.99 -11.82 -0.72
N THR A 24 -2.25 -12.60 -1.48
CA THR A 24 -1.67 -12.14 -2.75
C THR A 24 -2.74 -12.19 -3.83
N LYS A 25 -3.04 -11.05 -4.45
CA LYS A 25 -3.97 -10.98 -5.58
C LYS A 25 -3.27 -11.25 -6.90
N ASP A 26 -2.07 -10.72 -7.06
CA ASP A 26 -1.28 -10.86 -8.28
C ASP A 26 0.20 -10.76 -7.94
N LEU A 27 1.00 -11.61 -8.57
CA LEU A 27 2.45 -11.59 -8.44
C LEU A 27 3.07 -11.99 -9.77
N SER A 28 3.91 -11.10 -10.31
CA SER A 28 4.75 -11.42 -11.45
C SER A 28 6.21 -11.05 -11.17
N PHE A 29 7.12 -11.88 -11.62
CA PHE A 29 8.55 -11.65 -11.55
C PHE A 29 9.17 -12.06 -12.88
N GLU A 30 10.04 -11.20 -13.43
CA GLU A 30 10.71 -11.43 -14.69
C GLU A 30 12.22 -11.22 -14.55
N ASN A 31 12.98 -12.16 -15.06
CA ASN A 31 14.43 -12.07 -15.27
C ASN A 31 14.73 -12.46 -16.73
N PRO A 32 14.40 -11.56 -17.70
CA PRO A 32 14.39 -11.91 -19.10
C PRO A 32 15.79 -12.09 -19.71
N ASN A 33 16.82 -11.56 -19.07
CA ASN A 33 18.20 -11.62 -19.54
C ASN A 33 19.05 -12.66 -18.79
N ALA A 34 18.41 -13.58 -18.06
CA ALA A 34 19.10 -14.70 -17.47
C ALA A 34 19.61 -15.65 -18.55
N PRO A 35 20.79 -16.31 -18.38
CA PRO A 35 21.66 -16.23 -17.21
C PRO A 35 22.61 -15.04 -17.22
N ALA A 36 22.70 -14.25 -18.29
CA ALA A 36 23.65 -13.15 -18.40
C ALA A 36 23.45 -12.10 -17.31
N SER A 37 22.21 -11.85 -16.88
CA SER A 37 21.88 -10.94 -15.79
C SER A 37 22.46 -11.35 -14.43
N LEU A 38 22.80 -12.64 -14.28
CA LEU A 38 23.36 -13.19 -13.04
C LEU A 38 24.90 -13.16 -13.00
N ALA A 39 25.54 -12.73 -14.10
CA ALA A 39 26.99 -12.57 -14.12
C ALA A 39 27.44 -11.43 -13.17
N PRO A 40 28.69 -11.49 -12.64
CA PRO A 40 29.19 -10.41 -11.81
C PRO A 40 29.10 -9.06 -12.51
N GLN A 41 28.53 -8.07 -11.81
CA GLN A 41 28.34 -6.72 -12.33
C GLN A 41 29.39 -5.77 -11.73
N GLN A 42 29.91 -4.86 -12.56
CA GLN A 42 30.87 -3.85 -12.11
C GLN A 42 30.22 -2.70 -11.34
N GLN A 43 28.94 -2.49 -11.54
CA GLN A 43 28.14 -1.43 -10.91
C GLN A 43 26.89 -2.04 -10.27
N GLN A 44 26.43 -1.40 -9.20
CA GLN A 44 25.14 -1.76 -8.60
C GLN A 44 24.01 -1.36 -9.55
N PRO A 45 22.98 -2.20 -9.70
CA PRO A 45 21.83 -1.87 -10.52
C PRO A 45 21.06 -0.67 -9.94
N ALA A 46 20.51 0.15 -10.81
CA ALA A 46 19.54 1.17 -10.45
C ALA A 46 18.18 0.52 -10.26
N ILE A 47 17.57 0.73 -9.10
CA ILE A 47 16.27 0.14 -8.75
C ILE A 47 15.25 1.25 -8.62
N ASN A 48 14.16 1.15 -9.39
CA ASN A 48 13.00 2.03 -9.32
C ASN A 48 11.83 1.28 -8.72
N ILE A 49 11.24 1.85 -7.67
CA ILE A 49 10.10 1.27 -6.97
C ILE A 49 8.92 2.25 -7.06
N GLN A 50 7.74 1.72 -7.40
CA GLN A 50 6.48 2.46 -7.36
C GLN A 50 5.54 1.75 -6.40
N ILE A 51 4.90 2.52 -5.51
CA ILE A 51 3.98 2.02 -4.51
C ILE A 51 2.65 2.75 -4.65
N ASN A 52 1.57 1.98 -4.64
CA ASN A 52 0.22 2.49 -4.73
C ASN A 52 -0.70 1.80 -3.73
N VAL A 53 -1.67 2.54 -3.22
CA VAL A 53 -2.68 2.01 -2.30
C VAL A 53 -4.06 2.28 -2.90
N SER A 54 -4.90 1.26 -2.92
CA SER A 54 -6.30 1.39 -3.29
C SER A 54 -7.18 0.71 -2.26
N ALA A 55 -8.42 1.15 -2.14
CA ALA A 55 -9.37 0.60 -1.21
C ALA A 55 -10.78 0.57 -1.79
N ASN A 56 -11.52 -0.49 -1.49
CA ASN A 56 -12.92 -0.65 -1.87
C ASN A 56 -13.75 -1.06 -0.65
N ASN A 57 -14.89 -0.44 -0.47
CA ASN A 57 -15.88 -0.92 0.49
C ASN A 57 -16.57 -2.15 -0.10
N ILE A 58 -16.51 -3.28 0.60
CA ILE A 58 -17.05 -4.55 0.12
C ILE A 58 -18.29 -5.02 0.89
N ALA A 59 -18.46 -4.56 2.12
CA ALA A 59 -19.60 -4.84 2.97
C ALA A 59 -19.70 -3.76 4.03
N GLU A 60 -20.75 -3.80 4.86
CA GLU A 60 -20.88 -2.87 5.97
C GLU A 60 -19.65 -2.97 6.89
N ASN A 61 -18.95 -1.84 7.08
CA ASN A 61 -17.73 -1.72 7.89
C ASN A 61 -16.57 -2.59 7.42
N GLU A 62 -16.62 -3.14 6.21
CA GLU A 62 -15.58 -3.99 5.65
C GLU A 62 -14.99 -3.40 4.38
N TYR A 63 -13.66 -3.37 4.32
CA TYR A 63 -12.90 -2.74 3.23
C TYR A 63 -11.81 -3.68 2.75
N GLU A 64 -11.71 -3.83 1.44
CA GLU A 64 -10.54 -4.44 0.83
C GLU A 64 -9.52 -3.33 0.56
N VAL A 65 -8.32 -3.46 1.11
CA VAL A 65 -7.20 -2.55 0.85
C VAL A 65 -6.13 -3.32 0.09
N THR A 66 -5.70 -2.76 -1.04
CA THR A 66 -4.68 -3.35 -1.89
C THR A 66 -3.43 -2.47 -1.89
N LEU A 67 -2.31 -3.07 -1.55
CA LEU A 67 -0.99 -2.49 -1.67
C LEU A 67 -0.35 -3.03 -2.94
N SER A 68 -0.09 -2.15 -3.90
CA SER A 68 0.55 -2.48 -5.17
C SER A 68 1.98 -1.98 -5.16
N VAL A 69 2.92 -2.86 -5.47
CA VAL A 69 4.35 -2.53 -5.52
C VAL A 69 4.90 -3.01 -6.85
N GLU A 70 5.48 -2.10 -7.61
CA GLU A 70 6.16 -2.40 -8.87
C GLU A 70 7.62 -2.01 -8.75
N GLY A 71 8.50 -2.82 -9.32
CA GLY A 71 9.92 -2.52 -9.32
C GLY A 71 10.63 -2.98 -10.57
N LYS A 72 11.66 -2.21 -10.93
CA LYS A 72 12.59 -2.55 -12.02
C LYS A 72 14.02 -2.31 -11.56
N ALA A 73 14.87 -3.26 -11.84
CA ALA A 73 16.32 -3.13 -11.64
C ALA A 73 17.00 -3.14 -13.02
N GLU A 74 17.76 -2.12 -13.30
CA GLU A 74 18.48 -1.95 -14.57
C GLU A 74 19.97 -1.70 -14.31
N ASN A 75 20.80 -2.21 -15.20
CA ASN A 75 22.24 -1.97 -15.19
C ASN A 75 22.71 -1.69 -16.62
N GLY A 76 23.25 -0.49 -16.84
CA GLY A 76 23.73 -0.09 -18.15
C GLY A 76 22.67 -0.13 -19.24
N GLY A 77 21.42 0.21 -18.92
CA GLY A 77 20.29 0.20 -19.83
C GLY A 77 19.67 -1.18 -20.07
N LYS A 78 20.20 -2.23 -19.42
CA LYS A 78 19.64 -3.59 -19.51
C LYS A 78 18.80 -3.92 -18.29
N LEU A 79 17.63 -4.52 -18.51
CA LEU A 79 16.78 -4.98 -17.44
C LEU A 79 17.40 -6.20 -16.76
N MET A 80 17.65 -6.07 -15.46
CA MET A 80 18.10 -7.17 -14.62
C MET A 80 16.91 -8.02 -14.18
N PHE A 81 15.94 -7.40 -13.54
CA PHE A 81 14.68 -8.01 -13.18
C PHE A 81 13.58 -6.95 -13.05
N SER A 82 12.36 -7.39 -13.13
CA SER A 82 11.18 -6.59 -12.80
C SER A 82 10.17 -7.44 -12.03
N PHE A 83 9.35 -6.77 -11.24
CA PHE A 83 8.27 -7.42 -10.51
C PHE A 83 7.06 -6.50 -10.38
N GLU A 84 5.91 -7.14 -10.26
CA GLU A 84 4.65 -6.50 -9.89
C GLU A 84 3.98 -7.36 -8.81
N LEU A 85 3.57 -6.73 -7.73
CA LEU A 85 2.85 -7.38 -6.64
C LEU A 85 1.62 -6.58 -6.29
N SER A 86 0.47 -7.25 -6.21
CA SER A 86 -0.74 -6.75 -5.57
C SER A 86 -1.04 -7.62 -4.36
N TYR A 87 -0.81 -7.06 -3.18
CA TYR A 87 -1.06 -7.72 -1.90
C TYR A 87 -2.21 -7.01 -1.18
N ALA A 88 -3.21 -7.76 -0.75
CA ALA A 88 -4.44 -7.18 -0.22
C ALA A 88 -4.81 -7.76 1.13
N GLY A 89 -5.66 -7.03 1.82
CA GLY A 89 -6.31 -7.49 3.04
C GLY A 89 -7.74 -7.00 3.11
N VAL A 90 -8.57 -7.75 3.83
CA VAL A 90 -9.91 -7.34 4.21
C VAL A 90 -9.89 -6.91 5.66
N PHE A 91 -10.35 -5.69 5.90
CA PHE A 91 -10.33 -5.06 7.22
C PHE A 91 -11.75 -4.71 7.65
N ARG A 92 -12.09 -5.04 8.89
CA ARG A 92 -13.31 -4.54 9.54
C ARG A 92 -12.94 -3.38 10.44
N ILE A 93 -13.61 -2.25 10.22
CA ILE A 93 -13.34 -1.01 10.95
C ILE A 93 -14.61 -0.55 11.62
N LEU A 94 -14.59 -0.42 12.94
CA LEU A 94 -15.73 -0.06 13.77
C LEU A 94 -15.38 1.14 14.66
N ASN A 95 -16.39 1.94 14.96
CA ASN A 95 -16.32 3.02 15.96
C ASN A 95 -15.27 4.10 15.62
N VAL A 96 -15.09 4.39 14.34
CA VAL A 96 -14.20 5.45 13.86
C VAL A 96 -15.04 6.60 13.34
N PRO A 97 -14.77 7.85 13.77
CA PRO A 97 -15.44 9.01 13.21
C PRO A 97 -15.29 9.08 11.69
N PRO A 98 -16.34 9.50 10.95
CA PRO A 98 -16.29 9.51 9.48
C PRO A 98 -15.10 10.26 8.88
N GLU A 99 -14.68 11.36 9.50
CA GLU A 99 -13.54 12.17 9.06
C GLU A 99 -12.19 11.46 9.20
N ASN A 100 -12.10 10.45 10.06
CA ASN A 100 -10.88 9.69 10.32
C ASN A 100 -10.85 8.36 9.58
N LEU A 101 -11.96 7.97 8.95
CA LEU A 101 -12.07 6.65 8.32
C LEU A 101 -11.17 6.51 7.09
N HIS A 102 -11.20 7.45 6.17
CA HIS A 102 -10.40 7.40 4.95
C HIS A 102 -8.89 7.43 5.23
N PRO A 103 -8.37 8.32 6.08
CA PRO A 103 -6.96 8.25 6.47
C PRO A 103 -6.56 6.92 7.12
N LEU A 104 -7.41 6.37 7.97
CA LEU A 104 -7.15 5.08 8.61
C LEU A 104 -7.02 3.96 7.58
N ILE A 105 -7.93 3.89 6.62
CA ILE A 105 -7.93 2.90 5.55
C ILE A 105 -6.68 3.04 4.68
N MET A 106 -6.30 4.25 4.32
CA MET A 106 -5.24 4.51 3.35
C MET A 106 -3.84 4.60 3.96
N ILE A 107 -3.73 4.65 5.28
CA ILE A 107 -2.45 4.76 5.99
C ILE A 107 -2.18 3.52 6.85
N GLU A 108 -3.09 3.22 7.79
CA GLU A 108 -2.86 2.14 8.75
C GLU A 108 -3.01 0.74 8.11
N CYS A 109 -4.00 0.55 7.25
CA CYS A 109 -4.18 -0.74 6.59
C CYS A 109 -3.00 -1.14 5.70
N PRO A 110 -2.50 -0.29 4.79
CA PRO A 110 -1.31 -0.66 4.02
C PRO A 110 -0.06 -0.80 4.88
N ARG A 111 0.04 -0.06 5.98
CA ARG A 111 1.15 -0.23 6.94
C ARG A 111 1.18 -1.64 7.52
N LEU A 112 0.02 -2.23 7.80
CA LEU A 112 -0.10 -3.61 8.27
C LEU A 112 0.25 -4.64 7.17
N LEU A 113 -0.05 -4.32 5.91
CA LEU A 113 0.22 -5.20 4.77
C LEU A 113 1.69 -5.18 4.33
N PHE A 114 2.38 -4.08 4.54
CA PHE A 114 3.70 -3.83 3.98
C PHE A 114 4.75 -4.88 4.37
N PRO A 115 4.89 -5.32 5.62
CA PRO A 115 5.90 -6.34 5.98
C PRO A 115 5.73 -7.65 5.20
N PHE A 116 4.51 -8.04 4.91
CA PHE A 116 4.21 -9.25 4.13
C PHE A 116 4.53 -9.05 2.65
N ALA A 117 4.15 -7.91 2.08
CA ALA A 117 4.49 -7.55 0.70
C ALA A 117 6.01 -7.49 0.52
N ARG A 118 6.73 -6.88 1.46
CA ARG A 118 8.20 -6.82 1.44
C ARG A 118 8.83 -8.21 1.40
N GLU A 119 8.33 -9.14 2.21
CA GLU A 119 8.84 -10.51 2.25
C GLU A 119 8.61 -11.24 0.92
N ILE A 120 7.44 -11.10 0.34
CA ILE A 120 7.12 -11.73 -0.95
C ILE A 120 8.07 -11.22 -2.04
N ILE A 121 8.34 -9.91 -2.08
CA ILE A 121 9.24 -9.31 -3.04
C ILE A 121 10.68 -9.78 -2.81
N ALA A 122 11.15 -9.76 -1.57
CA ALA A 122 12.50 -10.23 -1.22
C ALA A 122 12.72 -11.67 -1.64
N THR A 123 11.75 -12.54 -1.37
CA THR A 123 11.78 -13.95 -1.76
C THR A 123 11.78 -14.14 -3.27
N SER A 124 10.93 -13.40 -3.99
CA SER A 124 10.84 -13.48 -5.46
C SER A 124 12.16 -13.07 -6.13
N VAL A 125 12.78 -12.00 -5.67
CA VAL A 125 14.07 -11.51 -6.18
C VAL A 125 15.17 -12.52 -5.91
N ARG A 126 15.21 -13.06 -4.68
CA ARG A 126 16.18 -14.13 -4.32
C ARG A 126 16.01 -15.37 -5.19
N ASP A 127 14.78 -15.82 -5.39
CA ASP A 127 14.48 -16.99 -6.20
C ASP A 127 14.77 -16.74 -7.70
N GLY A 128 14.78 -15.49 -8.11
CA GLY A 128 15.22 -15.07 -9.44
C GLY A 128 16.74 -15.12 -9.65
N GLY A 129 17.51 -15.45 -8.60
CA GLY A 129 18.97 -15.59 -8.65
C GLY A 129 19.74 -14.36 -8.17
N PHE A 130 19.07 -13.35 -7.61
CA PHE A 130 19.68 -12.13 -7.12
C PHE A 130 19.74 -12.09 -5.59
N PRO A 131 20.57 -11.22 -4.99
CA PRO A 131 20.44 -10.92 -3.56
C PRO A 131 19.01 -10.45 -3.25
N PRO A 132 18.43 -10.85 -2.09
CA PRO A 132 17.09 -10.39 -1.74
C PRO A 132 17.00 -8.87 -1.71
N LEU A 133 15.93 -8.34 -2.28
CA LEU A 133 15.62 -6.91 -2.22
C LEU A 133 14.79 -6.64 -0.98
N MET A 134 15.39 -5.92 -0.02
CA MET A 134 14.70 -5.49 1.19
C MET A 134 14.29 -4.03 1.01
N LEU A 135 12.99 -3.81 0.79
CA LEU A 135 12.44 -2.46 0.65
C LEU A 135 12.56 -1.68 1.95
N ASP A 136 12.93 -0.41 1.84
CA ASP A 136 12.89 0.51 2.98
C ASP A 136 11.45 0.73 3.45
N PRO A 137 11.26 1.09 4.74
CA PRO A 137 9.94 1.44 5.24
C PRO A 137 9.30 2.56 4.41
N VAL A 138 8.00 2.39 4.14
CA VAL A 138 7.23 3.36 3.33
C VAL A 138 6.59 4.39 4.24
N ASP A 139 6.73 5.66 3.87
CA ASP A 139 5.98 6.75 4.48
C ASP A 139 4.56 6.82 3.89
N PHE A 140 3.65 6.04 4.46
CA PHE A 140 2.27 5.99 4.00
C PHE A 140 1.50 7.29 4.27
N VAL A 141 1.87 8.05 5.28
CA VAL A 141 1.29 9.38 5.54
C VAL A 141 1.64 10.33 4.39
N GLY A 142 2.92 10.36 4.01
CA GLY A 142 3.39 11.17 2.88
C GLY A 142 2.75 10.74 1.56
N LEU A 143 2.65 9.44 1.32
CA LEU A 143 2.00 8.89 0.12
C LEU A 143 0.51 9.29 0.06
N TYR A 144 -0.20 9.18 1.16
CA TYR A 144 -1.60 9.60 1.29
C TYR A 144 -1.76 11.09 0.96
N ARG A 145 -0.92 11.93 1.53
CA ARG A 145 -0.94 13.38 1.28
C ARG A 145 -0.70 13.72 -0.18
N GLN A 146 0.30 13.09 -0.81
CA GLN A 146 0.58 13.27 -2.24
C GLN A 146 -0.61 12.86 -3.12
N ASN A 147 -1.25 11.74 -2.80
CA ASN A 147 -2.41 11.26 -3.55
C ASN A 147 -3.60 12.22 -3.43
N MET A 148 -3.83 12.78 -2.24
CA MET A 148 -4.88 13.78 -2.03
C MET A 148 -4.61 15.07 -2.80
N GLU A 149 -3.36 15.53 -2.84
CA GLU A 149 -2.96 16.71 -3.61
C GLU A 149 -3.13 16.48 -5.11
N ARG A 150 -2.76 15.30 -5.62
CA ARG A 150 -2.97 14.94 -7.04
C ARG A 150 -4.46 14.91 -7.42
N GLN A 151 -5.30 14.36 -6.58
CA GLN A 151 -6.74 14.31 -6.80
C GLN A 151 -7.34 15.72 -6.81
N ALA A 152 -6.94 16.58 -5.88
CA ALA A 152 -7.38 17.98 -5.83
C ALA A 152 -6.95 18.74 -7.08
N ALA A 153 -5.71 18.58 -7.53
CA ALA A 153 -5.19 19.20 -8.74
C ALA A 153 -5.92 18.71 -10.00
N ALA A 154 -6.20 17.40 -10.10
CA ALA A 154 -6.95 16.82 -11.21
C ALA A 154 -8.38 17.33 -11.27
N GLN A 155 -9.05 17.47 -10.12
CA GLN A 155 -10.40 18.03 -10.03
C GLN A 155 -10.42 19.51 -10.42
N ALA A 156 -9.44 20.30 -9.99
CA ALA A 156 -9.32 21.69 -10.37
C ALA A 156 -9.09 21.87 -11.88
N ALA A 157 -8.21 21.05 -12.47
CA ALA A 157 -7.97 21.04 -13.91
C ALA A 157 -9.22 20.66 -14.71
N ALA A 158 -9.97 19.65 -14.26
CA ALA A 158 -11.21 19.21 -14.88
C ALA A 158 -12.30 20.28 -14.82
N ALA A 159 -12.37 21.02 -13.70
CA ALA A 159 -13.32 22.13 -13.55
C ALA A 159 -13.01 23.30 -14.50
N GLN A 160 -11.73 23.56 -14.77
CA GLN A 160 -11.28 24.60 -15.70
C GLN A 160 -11.44 24.19 -17.17
N ALA A 161 -11.45 22.91 -17.49
CA ALA A 161 -11.54 22.37 -18.84
C ALA A 161 -13.00 22.24 -19.34
N LYS A 162 -14.01 22.51 -18.53
CA LYS A 162 -15.42 22.52 -18.98
C LYS A 162 -15.68 23.75 -19.85
N PRO A 163 -16.04 23.60 -21.13
CA PRO A 163 -16.47 24.74 -21.94
C PRO A 163 -17.76 25.31 -21.35
N SER A 164 -17.82 26.64 -21.23
CA SER A 164 -19.01 27.40 -20.84
C SER A 164 -20.11 27.30 -21.93
#